data_458ea63ab91ff505d3a5be44ff717ff3
#
_entry.id   458ea63ab91ff505d3a5be44ff717ff3
#
_cell.length_a   1.000
_cell.length_b   1.000
_cell.length_c   1.000
_cell.angle_alpha   90.00
_cell.angle_beta   90.00
_cell.angle_gamma   90.00
#
_symmetry.space_group_name_H-M   'P 1'
#
loop_
_entity.id
_entity.type
_entity.pdbx_description
1 polymer ?
#
loop_
_entity_poly.entity_id
_entity_poly.type
_entity_poly.pdbx_seq_one_letter_code
_entity_poly.pdbx_strand_id
1 'polypeptide(L)'
;MKNIWVGCLLTSLFTPAVSAQEPVSLEERLAQMEQRLKATEQRAASAEAEIRALKQPQSAPVKVSAVAEKPTLQLNHEGELKFYGDVEFNMDGASRTGSLTSVKTSANKNWAPGDKERWDINGRILLGVDGLRKGADGKYAGFSVQPLADMTGKMNLDDAVFFFGREDDWKIKTGRFEAYDMFPLNQDTFIEYSGNTANDLYSDGYGYIYMMKEGRGRSSSGGNILFSKTIDNWYFELNTLVEDGSSLFVDRSYHGNALDNRKNVAYVRPVVAWHSGAWSVAAAAESNLVNNAYGYEKQNGSWVDQSSRTGYGMTMSWNTLKTNAENGAVVNLSSAYLDATDEKDFSAGINALWHRVELGYIYAHNKIDQFNMSGVSAECDSECAILAPGRYDIHTLHTSWHLPNIMDMPNFNIYLGAYASWLDSSAVKSGNTDERYGARVRFKYFF
;
A
#
# COMPACT_ATOMS: atom_id res chain seq x y z
N MET A 1 29.75 30.25 -3.95
CA MET A 1 30.56 29.92 -2.78
C MET A 1 29.74 30.23 -1.53
N LYS A 2 29.00 29.28 -1.03
CA LYS A 2 28.49 29.24 0.35
C LYS A 2 28.34 27.79 0.74
N ASN A 3 28.99 27.43 1.83
CA ASN A 3 29.22 26.09 2.32
C ASN A 3 27.93 25.45 2.85
N ILE A 4 27.65 24.25 2.37
CA ILE A 4 26.66 23.36 2.94
C ILE A 4 27.34 22.62 4.11
N TRP A 5 26.88 22.89 5.31
CA TRP A 5 27.22 22.10 6.50
C TRP A 5 26.20 20.96 6.63
N VAL A 6 26.65 19.75 6.33
CA VAL A 6 25.98 18.52 6.72
C VAL A 6 26.31 18.27 8.18
N GLY A 7 25.35 18.44 9.05
CA GLY A 7 25.49 18.13 10.46
C GLY A 7 25.41 16.63 10.71
N CYS A 8 26.56 15.97 10.81
CA CYS A 8 26.66 14.64 11.42
C CYS A 8 26.41 14.73 12.92
N LEU A 9 25.32 14.18 13.37
CA LEU A 9 25.11 13.88 14.79
C LEU A 9 25.89 12.62 15.13
N LEU A 10 27.04 12.80 15.72
CA LEU A 10 27.92 11.75 16.15
C LEU A 10 27.95 11.66 17.67
N THR A 11 27.54 10.49 18.08
CA THR A 11 28.08 9.70 19.19
C THR A 11 29.19 10.36 20.00
N SER A 12 28.85 10.76 21.20
CA SER A 12 29.80 10.97 22.28
C SER A 12 30.36 9.60 22.70
N LEU A 13 31.56 9.32 22.25
CA LEU A 13 32.37 8.22 22.75
C LEU A 13 32.85 8.57 24.16
N PHE A 14 32.25 7.92 25.14
CA PHE A 14 32.91 7.73 26.43
C PHE A 14 34.09 6.79 26.23
N THR A 15 35.28 7.30 26.28
CA THR A 15 36.48 6.50 26.45
C THR A 15 36.60 6.11 27.93
N PRO A 16 36.47 4.85 28.31
CA PRO A 16 36.96 4.43 29.61
C PRO A 16 38.49 4.37 29.57
N ALA A 17 39.09 4.97 30.57
CA ALA A 17 40.52 4.84 30.81
C ALA A 17 40.91 3.35 30.81
N VAL A 18 41.77 2.99 29.90
CA VAL A 18 42.40 1.65 29.87
C VAL A 18 43.36 1.60 31.05
N SER A 19 42.91 1.03 32.13
CA SER A 19 43.81 0.49 33.17
C SER A 19 44.52 -0.72 32.52
N ALA A 20 45.80 -0.70 32.46
CA ALA A 20 46.63 -1.83 32.02
C ALA A 20 46.40 -2.99 33.01
N GLN A 21 45.54 -3.95 32.62
CA GLN A 21 45.43 -5.23 33.30
C GLN A 21 46.61 -6.10 32.83
N GLU A 22 47.31 -6.69 33.77
CA GLU A 22 48.34 -7.70 33.50
C GLU A 22 47.78 -8.83 32.60
N PRO A 23 48.59 -9.41 31.73
CA PRO A 23 48.13 -10.46 30.82
C PRO A 23 47.66 -11.68 31.62
N VAL A 24 46.37 -11.93 31.62
CA VAL A 24 45.75 -13.14 32.15
C VAL A 24 46.47 -14.37 31.60
N SER A 25 46.97 -15.23 32.46
CA SER A 25 47.72 -16.42 32.08
C SER A 25 46.89 -17.34 31.19
N LEU A 26 47.60 -18.12 30.37
CA LEU A 26 46.93 -19.07 29.47
C LEU A 26 46.06 -20.08 30.24
N GLU A 27 46.51 -20.45 31.45
CA GLU A 27 45.78 -21.35 32.37
C GLU A 27 44.51 -20.72 32.88
N GLU A 28 44.49 -19.44 33.24
CA GLU A 28 43.27 -18.73 33.65
C GLU A 28 42.26 -18.59 32.52
N ARG A 29 42.74 -18.39 31.26
CA ARG A 29 41.87 -18.38 30.09
C ARG A 29 41.24 -19.75 29.81
N LEU A 30 42.02 -20.80 29.97
CA LEU A 30 41.54 -22.18 29.83
C LEU A 30 40.48 -22.49 30.91
N ALA A 31 40.74 -22.15 32.18
CA ALA A 31 39.78 -22.31 33.26
C ALA A 31 38.49 -21.52 33.06
N GLN A 32 38.57 -20.28 32.53
CA GLN A 32 37.38 -19.50 32.16
C GLN A 32 36.61 -20.10 30.98
N MET A 33 37.29 -20.66 29.98
CA MET A 33 36.64 -21.35 28.87
C MET A 33 35.95 -22.65 29.33
N GLU A 34 36.61 -23.44 30.17
CA GLU A 34 36.00 -24.63 30.74
C GLU A 34 34.76 -24.30 31.62
N GLN A 35 34.84 -23.22 32.38
CA GLN A 35 33.70 -22.76 33.15
C GLN A 35 32.53 -22.30 32.28
N ARG A 36 32.82 -21.61 31.18
CA ARG A 36 31.81 -21.21 30.16
C ARG A 36 31.22 -22.42 29.45
N LEU A 37 32.05 -23.40 29.11
CA LEU A 37 31.59 -24.64 28.48
C LEU A 37 30.64 -25.42 29.42
N LYS A 38 31.00 -25.63 30.68
CA LYS A 38 30.14 -26.22 31.67
C LYS A 38 28.83 -25.50 31.90
N ALA A 39 28.86 -24.15 31.92
CA ALA A 39 27.64 -23.33 32.02
C ALA A 39 26.76 -23.46 30.78
N THR A 40 27.33 -23.60 29.59
CA THR A 40 26.59 -23.79 28.35
C THR A 40 25.99 -25.20 28.27
N GLU A 41 26.73 -26.23 28.69
CA GLU A 41 26.23 -27.59 28.77
C GLU A 41 25.09 -27.75 29.81
N GLN A 42 25.18 -27.06 30.94
CA GLN A 42 24.09 -27.04 31.92
C GLN A 42 22.85 -26.35 31.39
N ARG A 43 23.01 -25.26 30.62
CA ARG A 43 21.87 -24.59 29.96
C ARG A 43 21.25 -25.46 28.87
N ALA A 44 22.06 -26.16 28.10
CA ALA A 44 21.57 -27.10 27.09
C ALA A 44 20.82 -28.29 27.75
N ALA A 45 21.36 -28.84 28.81
CA ALA A 45 20.69 -29.93 29.56
C ALA A 45 19.37 -29.48 30.22
N SER A 46 19.31 -28.27 30.77
CA SER A 46 18.06 -27.71 31.31
C SER A 46 17.03 -27.43 30.21
N ALA A 47 17.44 -26.92 29.07
CA ALA A 47 16.57 -26.73 27.93
C ALA A 47 16.03 -28.05 27.36
N GLU A 48 16.87 -29.09 27.30
CA GLU A 48 16.43 -30.44 26.90
C GLU A 48 15.48 -31.06 27.91
N ALA A 49 15.68 -30.83 29.23
CA ALA A 49 14.77 -31.28 30.26
C ALA A 49 13.41 -30.55 30.18
N GLU A 50 13.43 -29.27 29.89
CA GLU A 50 12.22 -28.46 29.66
C GLU A 50 11.44 -28.92 28.43
N ILE A 51 12.15 -29.20 27.33
CA ILE A 51 11.57 -29.78 26.12
C ILE A 51 10.99 -31.17 26.37
N ARG A 52 11.64 -31.99 27.22
CA ARG A 52 11.09 -33.32 27.61
C ARG A 52 9.87 -33.19 28.52
N ALA A 53 9.85 -32.23 29.42
CA ALA A 53 8.69 -31.96 30.29
C ALA A 53 7.48 -31.45 29.46
N LEU A 54 7.72 -30.64 28.42
CA LEU A 54 6.70 -30.19 27.50
C LEU A 54 6.17 -31.28 26.55
N LYS A 55 6.92 -32.38 26.39
CA LYS A 55 6.50 -33.55 25.57
C LYS A 55 5.72 -34.63 26.33
N GLN A 56 5.56 -34.52 27.64
CA GLN A 56 4.68 -35.43 28.38
C GLN A 56 3.21 -35.01 28.22
N PRO A 57 2.29 -35.92 27.91
CA PRO A 57 0.89 -35.58 27.71
C PRO A 57 0.24 -35.26 29.05
N GLN A 58 0.22 -34.00 29.39
CA GLN A 58 -0.67 -33.49 30.45
C GLN A 58 -2.02 -33.11 29.82
N SER A 59 -3.06 -33.51 30.51
CA SER A 59 -4.46 -33.27 30.23
C SER A 59 -4.72 -31.85 29.75
N ALA A 60 -5.32 -31.73 28.53
CA ALA A 60 -5.79 -30.54 27.82
C ALA A 60 -4.73 -29.45 27.62
N PRO A 61 -4.03 -29.44 26.48
CA PRO A 61 -3.06 -28.39 26.20
C PRO A 61 -3.76 -27.10 25.80
N VAL A 62 -3.50 -26.03 26.53
CA VAL A 62 -3.55 -24.69 25.97
C VAL A 62 -2.42 -24.63 24.93
N LYS A 63 -2.75 -24.82 23.65
CA LYS A 63 -1.81 -24.64 22.57
C LYS A 63 -1.46 -23.17 22.46
N VAL A 64 -0.30 -22.78 22.93
CA VAL A 64 0.33 -21.54 22.52
C VAL A 64 1.01 -21.85 21.19
N SER A 65 0.30 -21.67 20.08
CA SER A 65 0.88 -21.72 18.76
C SER A 65 1.72 -20.49 18.52
N ALA A 66 2.94 -20.67 18.07
CA ALA A 66 3.93 -19.61 17.78
C ALA A 66 3.65 -18.80 16.48
N VAL A 67 2.48 -18.96 15.90
CA VAL A 67 1.83 -18.02 14.97
C VAL A 67 0.57 -17.62 15.69
N ALA A 68 0.36 -16.35 15.93
CA ALA A 68 -0.87 -15.85 16.55
C ALA A 68 -2.05 -16.33 15.69
N GLU A 69 -2.61 -17.48 16.02
CA GLU A 69 -3.88 -17.90 15.45
C GLU A 69 -4.87 -16.82 15.82
N LYS A 70 -5.47 -16.21 14.82
CA LYS A 70 -6.52 -15.20 15.02
C LYS A 70 -7.54 -15.77 16.00
N PRO A 71 -7.90 -15.05 17.06
CA PRO A 71 -8.86 -15.54 18.02
C PRO A 71 -10.12 -16.01 17.32
N THR A 72 -10.44 -17.29 17.43
CA THR A 72 -11.55 -17.90 16.71
C THR A 72 -12.60 -18.36 17.70
N LEU A 73 -13.82 -17.87 17.55
CA LEU A 73 -14.99 -18.29 18.30
C LEU A 73 -15.78 -19.30 17.47
N GLN A 74 -15.91 -20.53 17.94
CA GLN A 74 -16.78 -21.53 17.31
C GLN A 74 -18.24 -21.30 17.72
N LEU A 75 -19.11 -21.13 16.75
CA LEU A 75 -20.54 -20.96 16.94
C LEU A 75 -21.26 -22.30 16.70
N ASN A 76 -21.60 -23.02 17.74
CA ASN A 76 -22.52 -24.18 17.75
C ASN A 76 -22.43 -25.08 16.49
N HIS A 77 -21.27 -25.69 16.23
CA HIS A 77 -21.00 -26.65 15.13
C HIS A 77 -21.19 -26.16 13.70
N GLU A 78 -21.66 -24.95 13.46
CA GLU A 78 -22.07 -24.49 12.14
C GLU A 78 -21.32 -23.28 11.58
N GLY A 79 -20.48 -22.60 12.38
CA GLY A 79 -19.76 -21.44 11.93
C GLY A 79 -18.64 -21.01 12.85
N GLU A 80 -17.77 -20.18 12.32
CA GLU A 80 -16.65 -19.57 13.06
C GLU A 80 -16.65 -18.05 12.91
N LEU A 81 -16.28 -17.36 13.98
CA LEU A 81 -15.94 -15.94 13.95
C LEU A 81 -14.46 -15.81 14.25
N LYS A 82 -13.75 -15.07 13.42
CA LYS A 82 -12.35 -14.70 13.60
C LYS A 82 -12.25 -13.22 13.87
N PHE A 83 -11.51 -12.86 14.92
CA PHE A 83 -11.17 -11.50 15.26
C PHE A 83 -9.71 -11.28 14.89
N TYR A 84 -9.41 -10.15 14.29
CA TYR A 84 -8.06 -9.78 13.93
C TYR A 84 -7.97 -8.25 13.76
N GLY A 85 -6.77 -7.77 13.60
CA GLY A 85 -6.59 -6.37 13.29
C GLY A 85 -5.14 -6.00 13.14
N ASP A 86 -4.94 -4.73 12.87
CA ASP A 86 -3.62 -4.11 12.93
C ASP A 86 -3.70 -2.71 13.56
N VAL A 87 -2.62 -2.34 14.20
CA VAL A 87 -2.33 -0.98 14.62
C VAL A 87 -1.18 -0.49 13.77
N GLU A 88 -1.39 0.59 13.09
CA GLU A 88 -0.39 1.26 12.28
C GLU A 88 -0.18 2.68 12.78
N PHE A 89 1.06 3.04 13.01
CA PHE A 89 1.47 4.35 13.43
C PHE A 89 2.64 4.79 12.57
N ASN A 90 2.55 5.97 11.98
CA ASN A 90 3.55 6.51 11.06
C ASN A 90 4.09 7.84 11.56
N MET A 91 5.38 8.03 11.41
CA MET A 91 6.06 9.32 11.53
C MET A 91 6.65 9.63 10.15
N ASP A 92 6.15 10.67 9.51
CA ASP A 92 6.48 11.04 8.14
C ASP A 92 7.23 12.37 8.11
N GLY A 93 8.22 12.46 7.24
CA GLY A 93 8.85 13.70 6.87
C GLY A 93 9.00 13.77 5.34
N ALA A 94 8.57 14.87 4.73
CA ALA A 94 8.68 15.09 3.30
C ALA A 94 9.16 16.51 3.02
N SER A 95 9.94 16.67 1.94
CA SER A 95 10.51 17.94 1.54
C SER A 95 9.44 18.96 1.16
N ARG A 96 8.41 18.52 0.46
CA ARG A 96 7.23 19.29 0.11
C ARG A 96 6.16 18.38 -0.49
N THR A 97 4.92 18.84 -0.54
CA THR A 97 3.90 18.26 -1.41
C THR A 97 4.15 18.72 -2.84
N GLY A 98 3.71 17.98 -3.82
CA GLY A 98 4.11 18.26 -5.17
C GLY A 98 3.34 19.33 -5.90
N SER A 99 3.92 19.83 -6.99
CA SER A 99 3.31 20.86 -7.82
C SER A 99 2.03 20.41 -8.49
N LEU A 100 1.92 19.13 -8.89
CA LEU A 100 0.69 18.62 -9.50
C LEU A 100 -0.46 18.49 -8.50
N THR A 101 -0.15 18.20 -7.22
CA THR A 101 -1.14 18.08 -6.15
C THR A 101 -1.33 19.38 -5.37
N SER A 102 -0.57 20.41 -5.68
CA SER A 102 -0.46 21.63 -4.89
C SER A 102 -1.22 22.82 -5.44
N VAL A 103 -2.00 22.62 -6.47
CA VAL A 103 -2.74 23.72 -7.11
C VAL A 103 -4.10 23.90 -6.46
N LYS A 104 -4.31 25.05 -5.84
CA LYS A 104 -5.60 25.45 -5.30
C LYS A 104 -6.47 26.02 -6.42
N THR A 105 -7.59 25.39 -6.68
CA THR A 105 -8.59 25.88 -7.64
C THR A 105 -9.87 26.30 -6.92
N SER A 106 -10.78 27.00 -7.64
CA SER A 106 -12.12 27.30 -7.13
C SER A 106 -12.93 26.03 -6.81
N ALA A 107 -12.64 24.94 -7.51
CA ALA A 107 -13.25 23.64 -7.30
C ALA A 107 -12.59 22.86 -6.14
N ASN A 108 -11.31 23.07 -5.91
CA ASN A 108 -10.50 22.38 -4.92
C ASN A 108 -10.00 23.34 -3.83
N LYS A 109 -10.91 23.80 -3.00
CA LYS A 109 -10.66 24.86 -2.01
C LYS A 109 -9.78 24.43 -0.85
N ASN A 110 -9.69 23.13 -0.58
CA ASN A 110 -8.96 22.58 0.56
C ASN A 110 -7.46 22.37 0.26
N TRP A 111 -7.07 22.45 -1.00
CA TRP A 111 -5.68 22.32 -1.39
C TRP A 111 -4.91 23.59 -1.11
N ALA A 112 -3.83 23.46 -0.37
CA ALA A 112 -2.82 24.49 -0.23
C ALA A 112 -1.62 24.11 -1.10
N PRO A 113 -0.99 25.08 -1.78
CA PRO A 113 0.26 24.84 -2.48
C PRO A 113 1.31 24.30 -1.51
N GLY A 114 1.98 23.22 -1.89
CA GLY A 114 2.94 22.56 -1.02
C GLY A 114 4.37 22.94 -1.34
N ASP A 115 4.75 24.16 -1.04
CA ASP A 115 6.13 24.64 -1.12
C ASP A 115 6.92 24.40 0.18
N LYS A 116 6.27 23.90 1.24
CA LYS A 116 6.84 23.75 2.58
C LYS A 116 7.10 22.29 2.93
N GLU A 117 8.12 22.07 3.73
CA GLU A 117 8.37 20.78 4.37
C GLU A 117 7.13 20.33 5.15
N ARG A 118 6.84 19.06 5.01
CA ARG A 118 5.73 18.41 5.70
C ARG A 118 6.25 17.42 6.73
N TRP A 119 5.78 17.58 7.97
CA TRP A 119 5.96 16.62 9.04
C TRP A 119 4.60 16.17 9.51
N ASP A 120 4.42 14.87 9.64
CA ASP A 120 3.14 14.31 10.01
C ASP A 120 3.30 13.13 10.96
N ILE A 121 2.34 12.97 11.85
CA ILE A 121 2.15 11.80 12.68
C ILE A 121 0.74 11.32 12.40
N ASN A 122 0.63 10.15 11.80
CA ASN A 122 -0.65 9.58 11.42
C ASN A 122 -0.68 8.10 11.77
N GLY A 123 -1.83 7.48 11.60
CA GLY A 123 -1.99 6.08 11.88
C GLY A 123 -3.43 5.68 12.01
N ARG A 124 -3.62 4.39 12.18
CA ARG A 124 -4.94 3.77 12.24
C ARG A 124 -4.95 2.55 13.13
N ILE A 125 -6.13 2.20 13.60
CA ILE A 125 -6.42 0.90 14.19
C ILE A 125 -7.51 0.27 13.35
N LEU A 126 -7.23 -0.87 12.77
CA LEU A 126 -8.19 -1.69 12.05
C LEU A 126 -8.63 -2.84 12.94
N LEU A 127 -9.93 -3.04 13.06
CA LEU A 127 -10.55 -4.17 13.75
C LEU A 127 -11.29 -5.01 12.72
N GLY A 128 -10.86 -6.25 12.51
CA GLY A 128 -11.50 -7.16 11.56
C GLY A 128 -12.34 -8.22 12.27
N VAL A 129 -13.51 -8.49 11.71
CA VAL A 129 -14.36 -9.60 12.10
C VAL A 129 -14.77 -10.36 10.84
N ASP A 130 -14.33 -11.61 10.75
CA ASP A 130 -14.75 -12.53 9.69
C ASP A 130 -15.71 -13.56 10.25
N GLY A 131 -16.85 -13.74 9.60
CA GLY A 131 -17.76 -14.84 9.86
C GLY A 131 -17.71 -15.84 8.71
N LEU A 132 -17.60 -17.12 8.99
CA LEU A 132 -17.56 -18.16 7.97
C LEU A 132 -18.45 -19.35 8.42
N ARG A 133 -19.29 -19.81 7.51
CA ARG A 133 -20.02 -21.08 7.63
C ARG A 133 -19.67 -21.97 6.43
N LYS A 134 -19.26 -23.20 6.73
CA LYS A 134 -19.02 -24.22 5.72
C LYS A 134 -20.17 -25.22 5.72
N GLY A 135 -20.67 -25.51 4.54
CA GLY A 135 -21.67 -26.53 4.29
C GLY A 135 -21.08 -27.81 3.69
N ALA A 136 -21.95 -28.72 3.32
CA ALA A 136 -21.54 -29.93 2.61
C ALA A 136 -20.95 -29.58 1.24
N ASP A 137 -20.15 -30.48 0.66
CA ASP A 137 -19.57 -30.40 -0.68
C ASP A 137 -18.67 -29.17 -0.93
N GLY A 138 -17.99 -28.65 0.11
CA GLY A 138 -17.10 -27.50 0.01
C GLY A 138 -17.82 -26.16 -0.22
N LYS A 139 -19.14 -26.10 -0.11
CA LYS A 139 -19.91 -24.86 -0.16
C LYS A 139 -19.65 -24.05 1.10
N TYR A 140 -19.59 -22.73 0.97
CA TYR A 140 -19.44 -21.82 2.09
C TYR A 140 -20.16 -20.50 1.85
N ALA A 141 -20.48 -19.83 2.95
CA ALA A 141 -20.91 -18.43 2.94
C ALA A 141 -20.28 -17.72 4.14
N GLY A 142 -20.02 -16.44 4.01
CA GLY A 142 -19.40 -15.66 5.06
C GLY A 142 -19.46 -14.17 4.82
N PHE A 143 -18.95 -13.44 5.78
CA PHE A 143 -18.82 -11.99 5.73
C PHE A 143 -17.48 -11.55 6.31
N SER A 144 -17.06 -10.36 5.94
CA SER A 144 -15.96 -9.64 6.59
C SER A 144 -16.38 -8.20 6.82
N VAL A 145 -16.08 -7.68 7.99
CA VAL A 145 -16.25 -6.26 8.30
C VAL A 145 -15.01 -5.74 9.01
N GLN A 146 -14.51 -4.58 8.55
CA GLN A 146 -13.26 -3.99 8.99
C GLN A 146 -13.45 -2.51 9.34
N PRO A 147 -14.03 -2.20 10.53
CA PRO A 147 -14.01 -0.84 11.05
C PRO A 147 -12.58 -0.34 11.23
N LEU A 148 -12.37 0.91 10.90
CA LEU A 148 -11.08 1.56 10.94
C LEU A 148 -11.20 2.89 11.68
N ALA A 149 -10.46 3.03 12.78
CA ALA A 149 -10.31 4.28 13.51
C ALA A 149 -9.00 4.93 13.11
N ASP A 150 -9.03 6.15 12.59
CA ASP A 150 -7.82 6.91 12.32
C ASP A 150 -7.42 7.82 13.50
N MET A 151 -6.17 8.27 13.52
CA MET A 151 -5.66 9.16 14.58
C MET A 151 -6.27 10.56 14.56
N THR A 152 -6.98 10.95 13.51
CA THR A 152 -7.71 12.23 13.45
C THR A 152 -9.04 12.18 14.18
N GLY A 153 -9.41 11.01 14.74
CA GLY A 153 -10.66 10.77 15.44
C GLY A 153 -11.82 10.41 14.53
N LYS A 154 -11.57 10.13 13.25
CA LYS A 154 -12.59 9.66 12.32
C LYS A 154 -12.72 8.14 12.38
N MET A 155 -13.95 7.68 12.27
CA MET A 155 -14.27 6.27 12.08
C MET A 155 -14.61 6.03 10.61
N ASN A 156 -13.90 5.11 9.99
CA ASN A 156 -14.08 4.70 8.61
C ASN A 156 -14.39 3.20 8.54
N LEU A 157 -14.74 2.75 7.37
CA LEU A 157 -14.95 1.34 7.07
C LEU A 157 -13.99 0.96 5.94
N ASP A 158 -13.08 0.02 6.22
CA ASP A 158 -12.17 -0.48 5.21
C ASP A 158 -12.89 -1.46 4.28
N ASP A 159 -13.21 -2.65 4.78
CA ASP A 159 -14.04 -3.61 4.06
C ASP A 159 -15.37 -3.87 4.77
N ALA A 160 -16.42 -4.09 3.99
CA ALA A 160 -17.72 -4.63 4.42
C ALA A 160 -18.25 -5.52 3.30
N VAL A 161 -18.08 -6.82 3.46
CA VAL A 161 -18.24 -7.79 2.38
C VAL A 161 -19.10 -8.96 2.83
N PHE A 162 -20.01 -9.37 1.99
CA PHE A 162 -20.64 -10.69 2.01
C PHE A 162 -20.09 -11.54 0.87
N PHE A 163 -19.80 -12.79 1.14
CA PHE A 163 -19.29 -13.71 0.11
C PHE A 163 -19.86 -15.11 0.28
N PHE A 164 -19.93 -15.84 -0.83
CA PHE A 164 -20.30 -17.25 -0.87
C PHE A 164 -19.69 -17.92 -2.08
N GLY A 165 -19.57 -19.24 -2.02
CA GLY A 165 -18.98 -19.97 -3.10
C GLY A 165 -18.76 -21.45 -2.81
N ARG A 166 -17.82 -22.04 -3.53
CA ARG A 166 -17.31 -23.40 -3.34
C ARG A 166 -15.78 -23.33 -3.25
N GLU A 167 -15.21 -23.97 -2.26
CA GLU A 167 -13.75 -24.03 -2.05
C GLU A 167 -13.06 -24.52 -3.34
N ASP A 168 -11.96 -23.86 -3.67
CA ASP A 168 -11.09 -24.16 -4.83
C ASP A 168 -11.80 -24.12 -6.20
N ASP A 169 -12.98 -23.57 -6.29
CA ASP A 169 -13.74 -23.50 -7.54
C ASP A 169 -14.18 -22.05 -7.83
N TRP A 170 -15.27 -21.59 -7.27
CA TRP A 170 -15.82 -20.28 -7.57
C TRP A 170 -16.24 -19.51 -6.31
N LYS A 171 -16.24 -18.19 -6.42
CA LYS A 171 -16.65 -17.28 -5.36
C LYS A 171 -17.42 -16.08 -5.94
N ILE A 172 -18.45 -15.68 -5.23
CA ILE A 172 -19.09 -14.38 -5.38
C ILE A 172 -18.82 -13.56 -4.13
N LYS A 173 -18.43 -12.28 -4.32
CA LYS A 173 -18.28 -11.27 -3.27
C LYS A 173 -19.14 -10.09 -3.62
N THR A 174 -19.78 -9.48 -2.63
CA THR A 174 -20.54 -8.23 -2.80
C THR A 174 -20.36 -7.33 -1.58
N GLY A 175 -20.29 -6.02 -1.81
CA GLY A 175 -20.10 -5.03 -0.78
C GLY A 175 -19.00 -4.04 -1.10
N ARG A 176 -18.31 -3.57 -0.05
CA ARG A 176 -17.16 -2.68 -0.12
C ARG A 176 -15.89 -3.51 0.06
N PHE A 177 -15.07 -3.59 -0.97
CA PHE A 177 -13.79 -4.32 -0.94
C PHE A 177 -12.94 -3.92 -2.15
N GLU A 178 -11.66 -4.26 -2.14
CA GLU A 178 -10.81 -4.17 -3.33
C GLU A 178 -10.74 -5.50 -4.07
N ALA A 179 -10.87 -5.45 -5.40
CA ALA A 179 -10.65 -6.56 -6.31
C ALA A 179 -9.15 -6.82 -6.54
N TYR A 180 -8.80 -7.70 -7.46
CA TYR A 180 -7.42 -8.13 -7.72
C TYR A 180 -6.45 -6.95 -7.88
N ASP A 181 -5.32 -7.00 -7.17
CA ASP A 181 -4.30 -5.95 -7.23
C ASP A 181 -3.36 -6.17 -8.43
N MET A 182 -3.34 -5.20 -9.34
CA MET A 182 -2.47 -5.20 -10.53
C MET A 182 -1.13 -4.49 -10.30
N PHE A 183 -0.91 -3.91 -9.11
CA PHE A 183 0.32 -3.18 -8.82
C PHE A 183 0.84 -3.54 -7.42
N PRO A 184 1.28 -4.80 -7.22
CA PRO A 184 1.65 -5.29 -5.90
C PRO A 184 2.92 -4.63 -5.39
N LEU A 185 2.85 -4.08 -4.18
CA LEU A 185 3.97 -3.58 -3.41
C LEU A 185 4.11 -4.43 -2.14
N ASN A 186 5.34 -4.80 -1.78
CA ASN A 186 5.54 -5.75 -0.70
C ASN A 186 5.42 -5.13 0.69
N GLN A 187 5.95 -3.93 0.91
CA GLN A 187 5.91 -3.26 2.20
C GLN A 187 5.04 -2.00 2.21
N ASP A 188 4.71 -1.46 1.07
CA ASP A 188 3.80 -0.31 0.86
C ASP A 188 4.08 0.88 1.80
N THR A 189 5.36 1.15 2.06
CA THR A 189 5.75 2.13 3.08
C THR A 189 5.69 3.56 2.56
N PHE A 190 5.76 3.78 1.23
CA PHE A 190 5.96 5.10 0.65
C PHE A 190 5.01 5.51 -0.45
N ILE A 191 4.16 4.64 -0.93
CA ILE A 191 3.33 4.95 -2.09
C ILE A 191 2.49 6.21 -1.91
N GLU A 192 2.08 6.50 -0.68
CA GLU A 192 1.25 7.66 -0.36
C GLU A 192 1.99 9.00 -0.42
N TYR A 193 3.32 8.98 -0.25
CA TYR A 193 4.14 10.19 -0.12
C TYR A 193 5.30 10.26 -1.11
N SER A 194 5.46 9.25 -1.94
CA SER A 194 6.57 9.14 -2.88
C SER A 194 6.34 9.87 -4.20
N GLY A 195 5.83 11.06 -4.14
CA GLY A 195 5.37 11.77 -5.33
C GLY A 195 3.98 11.28 -5.70
N ASN A 196 3.52 11.56 -6.86
CA ASN A 196 2.15 11.32 -7.29
C ASN A 196 1.86 9.82 -7.43
N THR A 197 1.16 9.28 -6.47
CA THR A 197 0.78 7.86 -6.40
C THR A 197 -0.62 7.67 -6.97
N ALA A 198 -1.08 6.43 -7.09
CA ALA A 198 -2.45 6.15 -7.46
C ALA A 198 -3.48 6.71 -6.46
N ASN A 199 -3.08 6.94 -5.22
CA ASN A 199 -3.93 7.65 -4.28
C ASN A 199 -4.12 9.10 -4.70
N ASP A 200 -3.09 9.72 -5.28
CA ASP A 200 -3.18 11.09 -5.79
C ASP A 200 -4.12 11.20 -6.99
N LEU A 201 -4.29 10.16 -7.80
CA LEU A 201 -5.31 10.13 -8.84
C LEU A 201 -6.70 10.41 -8.26
N TYR A 202 -7.02 9.81 -7.11
CA TYR A 202 -8.27 10.05 -6.41
C TYR A 202 -8.24 11.30 -5.54
N SER A 203 -7.06 11.86 -5.30
CA SER A 203 -6.91 13.04 -4.45
C SER A 203 -7.22 14.33 -5.19
N ASP A 204 -6.74 14.51 -6.40
CA ASP A 204 -6.92 15.74 -7.18
C ASP A 204 -7.30 15.51 -8.65
N GLY A 205 -7.23 14.25 -9.08
CA GLY A 205 -7.60 13.86 -10.44
C GLY A 205 -6.62 14.29 -11.51
N TYR A 206 -5.36 14.47 -11.19
CA TYR A 206 -4.33 14.78 -12.16
C TYR A 206 -3.64 13.55 -12.78
N GLY A 207 -4.15 12.38 -12.49
CA GLY A 207 -3.83 11.18 -13.24
C GLY A 207 -2.47 10.54 -12.99
N TYR A 208 -1.67 11.00 -12.17
CA TYR A 208 -0.27 10.71 -11.91
C TYR A 208 0.24 9.30 -12.19
N ILE A 209 0.18 8.39 -11.21
CA ILE A 209 0.59 7.00 -11.38
C ILE A 209 -0.67 6.14 -11.47
N TYR A 210 -1.10 5.89 -12.68
CA TYR A 210 -2.27 5.06 -12.92
C TYR A 210 -1.99 3.59 -12.58
N MET A 211 -2.78 3.00 -11.71
CA MET A 211 -2.60 1.64 -11.20
C MET A 211 -3.85 0.76 -11.32
N MET A 212 -4.77 1.10 -12.21
CA MET A 212 -6.05 0.39 -12.39
C MET A 212 -6.88 0.32 -11.10
N LYS A 213 -7.01 1.43 -10.39
CA LYS A 213 -7.80 1.50 -9.16
C LYS A 213 -9.27 1.84 -9.39
N GLU A 214 -9.65 2.41 -10.53
CA GLU A 214 -11.00 2.93 -10.76
C GLU A 214 -12.08 1.86 -10.67
N GLY A 215 -11.89 0.74 -11.37
CA GLY A 215 -12.79 -0.41 -11.30
C GLY A 215 -12.47 -1.41 -10.18
N ARG A 216 -11.44 -1.15 -9.37
CA ARG A 216 -11.00 -2.07 -8.32
C ARG A 216 -11.91 -2.06 -7.10
N GLY A 217 -12.46 -0.92 -6.73
CA GLY A 217 -13.40 -0.77 -5.63
C GLY A 217 -12.91 0.07 -4.46
N ARG A 218 -13.59 -0.01 -3.32
CA ARG A 218 -13.42 0.83 -2.12
C ARG A 218 -13.75 2.31 -2.34
N SER A 219 -14.67 2.60 -3.23
CA SER A 219 -15.16 3.95 -3.39
C SER A 219 -15.95 4.45 -2.17
N SER A 220 -16.20 5.74 -2.13
CA SER A 220 -16.94 6.37 -1.03
C SER A 220 -18.47 6.29 -1.18
N SER A 221 -19.00 5.94 -2.35
CA SER A 221 -20.41 6.11 -2.67
C SER A 221 -21.10 4.89 -3.28
N GLY A 222 -20.39 3.80 -3.48
CA GLY A 222 -20.95 2.62 -4.16
C GLY A 222 -20.52 1.30 -3.59
N GLY A 223 -20.75 0.24 -4.34
CA GLY A 223 -20.39 -1.12 -3.98
C GLY A 223 -19.99 -1.95 -5.18
N ASN A 224 -19.31 -3.03 -4.86
CA ASN A 224 -18.81 -3.99 -5.82
C ASN A 224 -19.65 -5.27 -5.82
N ILE A 225 -19.69 -5.92 -6.97
CA ILE A 225 -19.99 -7.34 -7.10
C ILE A 225 -18.87 -8.00 -7.92
N LEU A 226 -18.34 -9.09 -7.39
CA LEU A 226 -17.24 -9.83 -7.99
C LEU A 226 -17.65 -11.28 -8.15
N PHE A 227 -17.40 -11.84 -9.32
CA PHE A 227 -17.37 -13.27 -9.56
C PHE A 227 -15.94 -13.70 -9.83
N SER A 228 -15.48 -14.77 -9.19
CA SER A 228 -14.18 -15.38 -9.51
C SER A 228 -14.29 -16.88 -9.63
N LYS A 229 -13.39 -17.47 -10.45
CA LYS A 229 -13.26 -18.90 -10.65
C LYS A 229 -11.80 -19.28 -10.78
N THR A 230 -11.43 -20.38 -10.13
CA THR A 230 -10.10 -20.99 -10.25
C THR A 230 -10.24 -22.28 -11.05
N ILE A 231 -9.37 -22.49 -12.03
CA ILE A 231 -9.25 -23.70 -12.84
C ILE A 231 -7.77 -24.06 -12.93
N ASP A 232 -7.35 -25.10 -12.23
CA ASP A 232 -5.95 -25.47 -12.07
C ASP A 232 -5.07 -24.29 -11.63
N ASN A 233 -4.16 -23.83 -12.46
CA ASN A 233 -3.26 -22.71 -12.20
C ASN A 233 -3.81 -21.35 -12.66
N TRP A 234 -5.03 -21.32 -13.20
CA TRP A 234 -5.65 -20.11 -13.71
C TRP A 234 -6.70 -19.58 -12.76
N TYR A 235 -6.66 -18.26 -12.54
CA TYR A 235 -7.65 -17.49 -11.81
C TYR A 235 -8.32 -16.51 -12.76
N PHE A 236 -9.63 -16.48 -12.75
CA PHE A 236 -10.47 -15.57 -13.51
C PHE A 236 -11.32 -14.75 -12.54
N GLU A 237 -11.42 -13.46 -12.79
CA GLU A 237 -12.22 -12.55 -12.00
C GLU A 237 -12.95 -11.58 -12.91
N LEU A 238 -14.19 -11.28 -12.55
CA LEU A 238 -14.95 -10.18 -13.12
C LEU A 238 -15.49 -9.36 -11.96
N ASN A 239 -14.97 -8.17 -11.76
CA ASN A 239 -15.47 -7.20 -10.80
C ASN A 239 -16.33 -6.16 -11.51
N THR A 240 -17.41 -5.75 -10.87
CA THR A 240 -18.28 -4.65 -11.33
C THR A 240 -18.52 -3.71 -10.16
N LEU A 241 -18.15 -2.44 -10.36
CA LEU A 241 -18.35 -1.34 -9.41
C LEU A 241 -19.46 -0.42 -9.91
N VAL A 242 -20.43 -0.11 -9.05
CA VAL A 242 -21.49 0.85 -9.35
C VAL A 242 -21.47 1.96 -8.31
N GLU A 243 -21.26 3.21 -8.75
CA GLU A 243 -21.13 4.35 -7.84
C GLU A 243 -21.35 5.71 -8.51
N ASP A 244 -21.35 6.77 -7.71
CA ASP A 244 -21.17 8.14 -8.18
C ASP A 244 -19.70 8.32 -8.64
N GLY A 245 -19.46 8.34 -9.96
CA GLY A 245 -18.13 8.39 -10.51
C GLY A 245 -17.34 9.66 -10.17
N SER A 246 -18.01 10.77 -9.84
CA SER A 246 -17.33 11.99 -9.39
C SER A 246 -16.66 11.79 -8.01
N SER A 247 -17.08 10.80 -7.24
CA SER A 247 -16.51 10.46 -5.93
C SER A 247 -15.15 9.75 -6.01
N LEU A 248 -14.72 9.35 -7.20
CA LEU A 248 -13.36 8.87 -7.46
C LEU A 248 -12.30 9.96 -7.23
N PHE A 249 -12.70 11.21 -7.29
CA PHE A 249 -11.82 12.37 -7.21
C PHE A 249 -12.06 13.18 -5.94
N VAL A 250 -10.98 13.61 -5.30
CA VAL A 250 -11.07 14.47 -4.11
C VAL A 250 -11.79 15.76 -4.45
N ASP A 251 -12.65 16.19 -3.53
CA ASP A 251 -13.50 17.38 -3.69
C ASP A 251 -14.29 17.38 -5.01
N ARG A 252 -14.49 16.19 -5.63
CA ARG A 252 -15.13 16.04 -6.93
C ARG A 252 -14.52 16.98 -7.99
N SER A 253 -13.22 17.06 -8.01
CA SER A 253 -12.47 17.95 -8.91
C SER A 253 -11.50 17.14 -9.76
N TYR A 254 -11.43 17.46 -11.05
CA TYR A 254 -10.53 16.82 -12.01
C TYR A 254 -9.98 17.84 -13.01
N HIS A 255 -8.66 17.92 -13.14
CA HIS A 255 -7.96 18.91 -13.97
C HIS A 255 -8.44 20.36 -13.73
N GLY A 256 -8.73 20.71 -12.46
CA GLY A 256 -9.22 22.04 -12.09
C GLY A 256 -10.70 22.29 -12.38
N ASN A 257 -11.43 21.31 -12.92
CA ASN A 257 -12.87 21.40 -13.14
C ASN A 257 -13.62 20.73 -12.00
N ALA A 258 -14.67 21.38 -11.47
CA ALA A 258 -15.64 20.74 -10.59
C ALA A 258 -16.48 19.74 -11.40
N LEU A 259 -16.61 18.53 -10.88
CA LEU A 259 -17.35 17.47 -11.54
C LEU A 259 -18.79 17.41 -11.02
N ASP A 260 -19.71 17.36 -11.94
CA ASP A 260 -21.12 17.06 -11.67
C ASP A 260 -21.42 15.60 -11.98
N ASN A 261 -22.06 14.90 -11.05
CA ASN A 261 -22.55 13.56 -11.29
C ASN A 261 -23.97 13.57 -11.82
N ARG A 262 -24.20 12.97 -12.97
CA ARG A 262 -25.52 12.87 -13.61
C ARG A 262 -26.12 11.49 -13.49
N LYS A 263 -25.28 10.45 -13.40
CA LYS A 263 -25.67 9.04 -13.28
C LYS A 263 -24.57 8.28 -12.54
N ASN A 264 -24.91 7.16 -11.95
CA ASN A 264 -23.87 6.25 -11.48
C ASN A 264 -23.09 5.67 -12.65
N VAL A 265 -21.80 5.51 -12.47
CA VAL A 265 -20.93 4.70 -13.34
C VAL A 265 -21.17 3.22 -13.10
N ALA A 266 -20.84 2.43 -14.08
CA ALA A 266 -20.73 0.97 -13.98
C ALA A 266 -19.39 0.55 -14.56
N TYR A 267 -18.37 0.44 -13.72
CA TYR A 267 -17.09 -0.10 -14.13
C TYR A 267 -17.16 -1.61 -14.20
N VAL A 268 -16.63 -2.17 -15.28
CA VAL A 268 -16.43 -3.60 -15.45
C VAL A 268 -14.93 -3.86 -15.55
N ARG A 269 -14.45 -4.79 -14.73
CA ARG A 269 -13.02 -5.08 -14.61
C ARG A 269 -12.78 -6.59 -14.65
N PRO A 270 -12.57 -7.17 -15.85
CA PRO A 270 -12.08 -8.54 -16.00
C PRO A 270 -10.59 -8.65 -15.67
N VAL A 271 -10.23 -9.74 -14.99
CA VAL A 271 -8.85 -10.11 -14.66
C VAL A 271 -8.65 -11.57 -15.01
N VAL A 272 -7.50 -11.88 -15.57
CA VAL A 272 -6.99 -13.24 -15.70
C VAL A 272 -5.60 -13.31 -15.06
N ALA A 273 -5.39 -14.29 -14.20
CA ALA A 273 -4.09 -14.53 -13.58
C ALA A 273 -3.71 -16.02 -13.72
N TRP A 274 -2.43 -16.25 -13.86
CA TRP A 274 -1.83 -17.57 -13.89
C TRP A 274 -0.69 -17.64 -12.87
N HIS A 275 -0.57 -18.75 -12.18
CA HIS A 275 0.53 -18.97 -11.25
C HIS A 275 1.06 -20.41 -11.34
N SER A 276 2.37 -20.56 -11.26
CA SER A 276 3.03 -21.85 -11.19
C SER A 276 4.37 -21.73 -10.48
N GLY A 277 4.56 -22.52 -9.43
CA GLY A 277 5.75 -22.43 -8.60
C GLY A 277 5.93 -21.01 -8.01
N ALA A 278 7.07 -20.39 -8.30
CA ALA A 278 7.39 -19.05 -7.86
C ALA A 278 6.79 -17.94 -8.76
N TRP A 279 6.24 -18.28 -9.91
CA TRP A 279 5.78 -17.30 -10.91
C TRP A 279 4.29 -17.04 -10.83
N SER A 280 3.92 -15.79 -10.99
CA SER A 280 2.55 -15.32 -11.20
C SER A 280 2.54 -14.27 -12.30
N VAL A 281 1.57 -14.36 -13.20
CA VAL A 281 1.33 -13.36 -14.26
C VAL A 281 -0.15 -13.04 -14.25
N ALA A 282 -0.50 -11.75 -14.34
CA ALA A 282 -1.89 -11.33 -14.45
C ALA A 282 -2.03 -10.22 -15.49
N ALA A 283 -3.20 -10.21 -16.13
CA ALA A 283 -3.63 -9.14 -17.01
C ALA A 283 -5.06 -8.73 -16.68
N ALA A 284 -5.35 -7.44 -16.82
CA ALA A 284 -6.66 -6.88 -16.55
C ALA A 284 -7.01 -5.80 -17.57
N ALA A 285 -8.30 -5.55 -17.71
CA ALA A 285 -8.85 -4.36 -18.32
C ALA A 285 -9.89 -3.77 -17.36
N GLU A 286 -10.13 -2.46 -17.43
CA GLU A 286 -11.25 -1.83 -16.75
C GLU A 286 -11.87 -0.75 -17.65
N SER A 287 -13.19 -0.61 -17.61
CA SER A 287 -13.89 0.39 -18.40
C SER A 287 -15.21 0.75 -17.73
N ASN A 288 -15.54 2.05 -17.75
CA ASN A 288 -16.88 2.49 -17.44
C ASN A 288 -17.81 2.28 -18.64
N LEU A 289 -18.93 1.63 -18.42
CA LEU A 289 -19.93 1.33 -19.44
C LEU A 289 -21.00 2.40 -19.60
N VAL A 290 -21.05 3.40 -18.72
CA VAL A 290 -22.11 4.42 -18.67
C VAL A 290 -21.60 5.77 -19.18
N ASN A 291 -21.96 6.11 -20.39
CA ASN A 291 -21.59 7.40 -20.99
C ASN A 291 -22.31 8.57 -20.32
N ASN A 292 -21.67 9.74 -20.27
CA ASN A 292 -22.19 10.97 -19.66
C ASN A 292 -22.64 10.75 -18.22
N ALA A 293 -21.85 9.96 -17.46
CA ALA A 293 -22.17 9.68 -16.08
C ALA A 293 -21.74 10.85 -15.18
N TYR A 294 -20.55 11.35 -15.36
CA TYR A 294 -20.03 12.55 -14.69
C TYR A 294 -19.15 13.37 -15.63
N GLY A 295 -18.95 14.62 -15.30
CA GLY A 295 -18.18 15.56 -16.10
C GLY A 295 -18.36 16.98 -15.64
N TYR A 296 -18.09 17.92 -16.50
CA TYR A 296 -18.22 19.35 -16.20
C TYR A 296 -18.80 20.14 -17.37
N GLU A 297 -19.35 21.29 -17.06
CA GLU A 297 -19.87 22.23 -18.05
C GLU A 297 -18.83 23.33 -18.32
N LYS A 298 -18.49 23.55 -19.61
CA LYS A 298 -17.64 24.66 -20.03
C LYS A 298 -18.38 25.99 -19.89
N GLN A 299 -17.64 27.11 -19.88
CA GLN A 299 -18.23 28.47 -19.81
C GLN A 299 -19.23 28.78 -20.93
N ASN A 300 -19.15 28.10 -22.05
CA ASN A 300 -20.08 28.22 -23.17
C ASN A 300 -21.32 27.32 -23.05
N GLY A 301 -21.52 26.66 -21.93
CA GLY A 301 -22.63 25.73 -21.67
C GLY A 301 -22.47 24.34 -22.28
N SER A 302 -21.34 24.01 -22.91
CA SER A 302 -21.12 22.69 -23.48
C SER A 302 -20.64 21.72 -22.39
N TRP A 303 -21.26 20.52 -22.34
CA TRP A 303 -20.87 19.46 -21.46
C TRP A 303 -19.64 18.69 -21.95
N VAL A 304 -18.72 18.38 -21.04
CA VAL A 304 -17.59 17.48 -21.26
C VAL A 304 -17.79 16.23 -20.44
N ASP A 305 -17.90 15.10 -21.10
CA ASP A 305 -18.01 13.79 -20.44
C ASP A 305 -16.64 13.32 -19.99
N GLN A 306 -16.40 13.26 -18.68
CA GLN A 306 -15.20 12.73 -18.07
C GLN A 306 -15.35 11.26 -17.66
N SER A 307 -16.51 10.67 -17.88
CA SER A 307 -16.80 9.27 -17.53
C SER A 307 -16.33 8.25 -18.59
N SER A 308 -15.87 8.71 -19.75
CA SER A 308 -15.28 7.85 -20.78
C SER A 308 -13.84 7.50 -20.43
N ARG A 309 -13.66 6.37 -19.72
CA ARG A 309 -12.35 5.93 -19.19
C ARG A 309 -12.20 4.44 -19.40
N THR A 310 -11.05 4.04 -19.94
CA THR A 310 -10.70 2.62 -20.15
C THR A 310 -9.24 2.41 -19.81
N GLY A 311 -8.97 1.40 -19.02
CA GLY A 311 -7.64 1.04 -18.58
C GLY A 311 -7.26 -0.39 -18.90
N TYR A 312 -5.95 -0.62 -19.00
CA TYR A 312 -5.35 -1.94 -19.21
C TYR A 312 -4.17 -2.09 -18.27
N GLY A 313 -3.93 -3.30 -17.79
CA GLY A 313 -2.80 -3.55 -16.93
C GLY A 313 -2.26 -4.98 -17.05
N MET A 314 -1.00 -5.10 -16.71
CA MET A 314 -0.29 -6.38 -16.65
C MET A 314 0.66 -6.37 -15.46
N THR A 315 0.78 -7.50 -14.78
CA THR A 315 1.77 -7.69 -13.72
C THR A 315 2.39 -9.07 -13.83
N MET A 316 3.66 -9.16 -13.46
CA MET A 316 4.40 -10.39 -13.31
C MET A 316 5.11 -10.37 -11.95
N SER A 317 4.99 -11.45 -11.21
CA SER A 317 5.64 -11.63 -9.90
C SER A 317 6.46 -12.90 -9.88
N TRP A 318 7.67 -12.80 -9.34
CA TRP A 318 8.50 -13.93 -8.98
C TRP A 318 8.70 -13.92 -7.46
N ASN A 319 8.21 -14.94 -6.77
CA ASN A 319 8.17 -15.00 -5.32
C ASN A 319 8.66 -16.35 -4.81
N THR A 320 9.84 -16.39 -4.23
CA THR A 320 10.44 -17.58 -3.66
C THR A 320 10.31 -17.68 -2.13
N LEU A 321 9.73 -16.67 -1.47
CA LEU A 321 9.53 -16.69 -0.01
C LEU A 321 8.62 -17.83 0.44
N LYS A 322 7.70 -18.30 -0.41
CA LYS A 322 6.83 -19.44 -0.09
C LYS A 322 7.60 -20.76 0.08
N THR A 323 8.73 -20.90 -0.61
CA THR A 323 9.59 -22.11 -0.56
C THR A 323 10.88 -21.89 0.22
N ASN A 324 11.28 -20.65 0.43
CA ASN A 324 12.49 -20.28 1.16
C ASN A 324 12.22 -18.99 1.95
N ALA A 325 11.62 -19.14 3.12
CA ALA A 325 11.23 -18.00 3.95
C ALA A 325 12.41 -17.14 4.45
N GLU A 326 13.60 -17.73 4.60
CA GLU A 326 14.77 -17.03 5.14
C GLU A 326 15.55 -16.27 4.07
N ASN A 327 15.75 -16.89 2.91
CA ASN A 327 16.62 -16.35 1.84
C ASN A 327 15.88 -16.15 0.51
N GLY A 328 14.58 -16.26 0.52
CA GLY A 328 13.75 -16.01 -0.65
C GLY A 328 13.72 -14.53 -1.01
N ALA A 329 13.28 -14.27 -2.23
CA ALA A 329 13.08 -12.93 -2.76
C ALA A 329 11.72 -12.82 -3.45
N VAL A 330 11.22 -11.59 -3.54
CA VAL A 330 10.07 -11.24 -4.35
C VAL A 330 10.49 -10.16 -5.34
N VAL A 331 10.14 -10.34 -6.61
CA VAL A 331 10.30 -9.29 -7.63
C VAL A 331 8.96 -9.15 -8.33
N ASN A 332 8.41 -7.94 -8.36
CA ASN A 332 7.20 -7.61 -9.09
C ASN A 332 7.54 -6.64 -10.22
N LEU A 333 6.98 -6.90 -11.39
CA LEU A 333 6.93 -6.00 -12.54
C LEU A 333 5.47 -5.71 -12.82
N SER A 334 5.07 -4.45 -12.90
CA SER A 334 3.70 -4.06 -13.22
C SER A 334 3.69 -2.90 -14.19
N SER A 335 2.66 -2.84 -15.02
CA SER A 335 2.41 -1.73 -15.92
C SER A 335 0.91 -1.52 -16.09
N ALA A 336 0.51 -0.28 -16.33
CA ALA A 336 -0.87 0.05 -16.62
C ALA A 336 -0.95 1.19 -17.65
N TYR A 337 -2.02 1.25 -18.41
CA TYR A 337 -2.33 2.27 -19.38
C TYR A 337 -3.77 2.71 -19.23
N LEU A 338 -4.00 4.03 -19.22
CA LEU A 338 -5.31 4.66 -19.19
C LEU A 338 -5.54 5.44 -20.47
N ASP A 339 -6.73 5.30 -21.05
CA ASP A 339 -7.29 6.16 -22.10
C ASP A 339 -8.57 6.80 -21.55
N ALA A 340 -8.51 8.10 -21.33
CA ALA A 340 -9.61 8.89 -20.80
C ALA A 340 -9.83 10.15 -21.62
N THR A 341 -10.94 10.85 -21.38
CA THR A 341 -11.22 12.12 -22.05
C THR A 341 -10.15 13.15 -21.68
N ASP A 342 -9.47 13.68 -22.70
CA ASP A 342 -8.40 14.68 -22.59
C ASP A 342 -7.16 14.21 -21.79
N GLU A 343 -7.00 12.87 -21.59
CA GLU A 343 -5.89 12.32 -20.83
C GLU A 343 -5.50 10.90 -21.31
N LYS A 344 -4.20 10.64 -21.33
CA LYS A 344 -3.61 9.30 -21.53
C LYS A 344 -2.46 9.11 -20.59
N ASP A 345 -2.52 8.03 -19.81
CA ASP A 345 -1.50 7.71 -18.83
C ASP A 345 -0.88 6.36 -19.09
N PHE A 346 0.39 6.27 -18.81
CA PHE A 346 1.12 5.01 -18.75
C PHE A 346 1.92 4.97 -17.44
N SER A 347 1.89 3.84 -16.76
CA SER A 347 2.75 3.60 -15.61
C SER A 347 3.44 2.25 -15.74
N ALA A 348 4.63 2.18 -15.17
CA ALA A 348 5.37 0.95 -14.99
C ALA A 348 6.11 0.96 -13.65
N GLY A 349 6.18 -0.19 -13.00
CA GLY A 349 6.87 -0.33 -11.72
C GLY A 349 7.62 -1.64 -11.64
N ILE A 350 8.75 -1.58 -10.95
CA ILE A 350 9.49 -2.72 -10.46
C ILE A 350 9.75 -2.54 -8.98
N ASN A 351 9.46 -3.56 -8.18
CA ASN A 351 9.93 -3.62 -6.81
C ASN A 351 10.51 -4.98 -6.50
N ALA A 352 11.53 -5.00 -5.66
CA ALA A 352 12.23 -6.19 -5.25
C ALA A 352 12.37 -6.21 -3.73
N LEU A 353 11.89 -7.27 -3.10
CA LEU A 353 12.10 -7.55 -1.68
C LEU A 353 13.08 -8.70 -1.56
N TRP A 354 14.17 -8.46 -0.85
CA TRP A 354 15.15 -9.47 -0.52
C TRP A 354 15.58 -9.33 0.94
N HIS A 355 15.54 -10.44 1.68
CA HIS A 355 15.65 -10.41 3.14
C HIS A 355 14.66 -9.40 3.76
N ARG A 356 15.17 -8.28 4.22
CA ARG A 356 14.42 -7.23 4.92
C ARG A 356 14.37 -5.91 4.17
N VAL A 357 14.97 -5.88 2.98
CA VAL A 357 15.09 -4.64 2.19
C VAL A 357 14.19 -4.74 0.98
N GLU A 358 13.38 -3.73 0.78
CA GLU A 358 12.65 -3.49 -0.46
C GLU A 358 13.27 -2.32 -1.21
N LEU A 359 13.44 -2.50 -2.51
CA LEU A 359 13.83 -1.46 -3.46
C LEU A 359 12.78 -1.41 -4.55
N GLY A 360 12.35 -0.22 -4.91
CA GLY A 360 11.38 -0.04 -5.97
C GLY A 360 11.66 1.18 -6.83
N TYR A 361 11.21 1.09 -8.07
CA TYR A 361 11.20 2.19 -9.01
C TYR A 361 9.86 2.22 -9.72
N ILE A 362 9.25 3.41 -9.78
CA ILE A 362 7.99 3.66 -10.46
C ILE A 362 8.21 4.75 -11.49
N TYR A 363 7.73 4.51 -12.69
CA TYR A 363 7.67 5.48 -13.78
C TYR A 363 6.21 5.73 -14.15
N ALA A 364 5.86 6.99 -14.37
CA ALA A 364 4.57 7.37 -14.92
C ALA A 364 4.74 8.41 -16.01
N HIS A 365 4.01 8.23 -17.10
CA HIS A 365 3.90 9.17 -18.20
C HIS A 365 2.44 9.60 -18.35
N ASN A 366 2.18 10.88 -18.18
CA ASN A 366 0.84 11.44 -18.31
C ASN A 366 0.82 12.44 -19.44
N LYS A 367 -0.13 12.31 -20.36
CA LYS A 367 -0.45 13.29 -21.38
C LYS A 367 -1.80 13.88 -21.07
N ILE A 368 -1.83 15.14 -20.68
CA ILE A 368 -3.03 15.87 -20.29
C ILE A 368 -3.28 17.00 -21.27
N ASP A 369 -4.40 16.96 -21.97
CA ASP A 369 -4.69 17.87 -23.06
C ASP A 369 -5.45 19.14 -22.60
N GLN A 370 -6.05 19.13 -21.40
CA GLN A 370 -6.79 20.26 -20.85
C GLN A 370 -6.66 20.41 -19.33
N PHE A 371 -6.47 21.65 -18.88
CA PHE A 371 -6.61 22.09 -17.50
C PHE A 371 -7.48 23.32 -17.41
N ASN A 372 -8.33 23.42 -16.41
CA ASN A 372 -9.04 24.64 -16.08
C ASN A 372 -8.23 25.43 -15.05
N MET A 373 -7.51 26.44 -15.53
CA MET A 373 -6.73 27.33 -14.68
C MET A 373 -7.54 28.55 -14.21
N SER A 374 -8.83 28.66 -14.56
CA SER A 374 -9.70 29.73 -14.08
C SER A 374 -9.95 29.55 -12.58
N GLY A 375 -9.58 30.55 -11.78
CA GLY A 375 -9.72 30.49 -10.32
C GLY A 375 -8.56 29.79 -9.60
N VAL A 376 -7.48 29.47 -10.31
CA VAL A 376 -6.21 29.08 -9.67
C VAL A 376 -5.64 30.34 -9.02
N SER A 377 -5.65 30.39 -7.70
CA SER A 377 -4.84 31.37 -7.00
C SER A 377 -3.41 30.81 -6.93
N ALA A 378 -2.51 31.42 -7.69
CA ALA A 378 -1.08 31.20 -7.55
C ALA A 378 -0.64 31.84 -6.20
N GLU A 379 -0.97 31.21 -5.09
CA GLU A 379 -0.37 31.55 -3.79
C GLU A 379 1.01 30.91 -3.62
N CYS A 380 1.56 30.43 -4.73
CA CYS A 380 2.91 29.92 -4.77
C CYS A 380 3.88 31.05 -5.08
N ASP A 381 4.86 31.25 -4.21
CA ASP A 381 6.09 31.92 -4.59
C ASP A 381 6.67 31.28 -5.87
N SER A 382 7.56 31.93 -6.55
CA SER A 382 8.09 31.67 -7.89
C SER A 382 8.49 30.21 -8.25
N GLU A 383 8.30 29.26 -7.33
CA GLU A 383 8.73 27.87 -7.46
C GLU A 383 7.62 26.87 -7.78
N CYS A 384 6.36 27.28 -7.83
CA CYS A 384 5.27 26.37 -8.21
C CYS A 384 5.19 26.21 -9.72
N ALA A 385 5.15 24.97 -10.16
CA ALA A 385 4.86 24.68 -11.56
C ALA A 385 3.44 25.13 -11.90
N ILE A 386 3.31 25.97 -12.93
CA ILE A 386 2.01 26.32 -13.49
C ILE A 386 1.55 25.10 -14.29
N LEU A 387 0.48 24.47 -13.87
CA LEU A 387 -0.12 23.36 -14.60
C LEU A 387 -0.64 23.88 -15.96
N ALA A 388 -0.25 23.19 -17.00
CA ALA A 388 -0.65 23.48 -18.36
C ALA A 388 -0.83 22.17 -19.13
N PRO A 389 -1.61 22.15 -20.19
CA PRO A 389 -1.67 21.00 -21.08
C PRO A 389 -0.28 20.59 -21.54
N GLY A 390 0.02 19.29 -21.50
CA GLY A 390 1.32 18.81 -21.90
C GLY A 390 1.62 17.40 -21.43
N ARG A 391 2.90 17.04 -21.44
CA ARG A 391 3.40 15.75 -20.98
C ARG A 391 4.11 15.92 -19.64
N TYR A 392 3.87 14.95 -18.76
CA TYR A 392 4.41 14.88 -17.41
C TYR A 392 5.02 13.50 -17.21
N ASP A 393 6.32 13.45 -17.02
CA ASP A 393 7.07 12.23 -16.74
C ASP A 393 7.47 12.23 -15.26
N ILE A 394 7.05 11.23 -14.52
CA ILE A 394 7.28 11.11 -13.09
C ILE A 394 8.12 9.88 -12.82
N HIS A 395 9.18 10.07 -12.07
CA HIS A 395 10.08 9.02 -11.64
C HIS A 395 10.10 8.97 -10.12
N THR A 396 9.94 7.80 -9.55
CA THR A 396 10.01 7.60 -8.10
C THR A 396 10.89 6.42 -7.76
N LEU A 397 11.92 6.66 -6.97
CA LEU A 397 12.72 5.62 -6.32
C LEU A 397 12.28 5.52 -4.87
N HIS A 398 12.06 4.32 -4.38
CA HIS A 398 11.74 4.08 -2.98
C HIS A 398 12.49 2.88 -2.44
N THR A 399 12.72 2.89 -1.13
CA THR A 399 13.31 1.78 -0.39
C THR A 399 12.68 1.68 0.98
N SER A 400 12.57 0.47 1.48
CA SER A 400 12.18 0.26 2.87
C SER A 400 13.01 -0.85 3.53
N TRP A 401 13.19 -0.77 4.82
CA TRP A 401 13.86 -1.76 5.64
C TRP A 401 12.91 -2.25 6.74
N HIS A 402 12.69 -3.55 6.77
CA HIS A 402 11.85 -4.22 7.74
C HIS A 402 12.65 -4.67 8.97
N LEU A 403 12.26 -4.23 10.13
CA LEU A 403 12.75 -4.64 11.44
C LEU A 403 11.66 -5.46 12.12
N PRO A 404 11.70 -6.80 12.04
CA PRO A 404 10.69 -7.67 12.65
C PRO A 404 10.96 -7.93 14.13
N ASN A 405 9.96 -8.48 14.80
CA ASN A 405 10.05 -9.03 16.17
C ASN A 405 10.50 -7.98 17.20
N ILE A 406 9.96 -6.78 17.11
CA ILE A 406 10.26 -5.72 18.07
C ILE A 406 9.81 -6.14 19.47
N MET A 407 10.66 -5.98 20.47
CA MET A 407 10.44 -6.42 21.86
C MET A 407 10.12 -7.93 21.97
N ASP A 408 10.73 -8.75 21.10
CA ASP A 408 10.50 -10.19 21.01
C ASP A 408 9.05 -10.59 20.67
N MET A 409 8.27 -9.68 20.12
CA MET A 409 6.91 -9.93 19.64
C MET A 409 6.91 -10.16 18.12
N PRO A 410 6.61 -11.38 17.62
CA PRO A 410 6.70 -11.72 16.20
C PRO A 410 5.72 -10.96 15.31
N ASN A 411 4.70 -10.39 15.88
CA ASN A 411 3.66 -9.61 15.22
C ASN A 411 3.85 -8.09 15.34
N PHE A 412 4.94 -7.63 16.02
CA PHE A 412 5.30 -6.22 16.08
C PHE A 412 6.51 -5.93 15.19
N ASN A 413 6.33 -5.03 14.25
CA ASN A 413 7.29 -4.71 13.20
C ASN A 413 7.50 -3.20 13.11
N ILE A 414 8.72 -2.80 12.73
CA ILE A 414 9.03 -1.43 12.34
C ILE A 414 9.52 -1.45 10.90
N TYR A 415 9.05 -0.52 10.10
CA TYR A 415 9.52 -0.29 8.74
C TYR A 415 10.13 1.10 8.66
N LEU A 416 11.38 1.15 8.18
CA LEU A 416 12.08 2.40 7.89
C LEU A 416 12.12 2.55 6.39
N GLY A 417 11.76 3.69 5.90
CA GLY A 417 11.81 3.83 4.49
C GLY A 417 12.15 5.25 4.03
N ALA A 418 12.57 5.38 2.76
CA ALA A 418 12.90 6.62 2.11
C ALA A 418 12.48 6.59 0.63
N TYR A 419 12.18 7.76 0.10
CA TYR A 419 11.88 7.90 -1.32
C TYR A 419 12.47 9.20 -1.89
N ALA A 420 12.65 9.19 -3.20
CA ALA A 420 12.89 10.39 -3.99
C ALA A 420 12.05 10.31 -5.26
N SER A 421 11.38 11.40 -5.59
CA SER A 421 10.55 11.52 -6.77
C SER A 421 10.89 12.81 -7.51
N TRP A 422 10.89 12.77 -8.84
CA TRP A 422 11.12 13.94 -9.69
C TRP A 422 10.18 13.93 -10.88
N LEU A 423 9.79 15.12 -11.29
CA LEU A 423 8.88 15.38 -12.38
C LEU A 423 9.61 16.11 -13.50
N ASP A 424 9.57 15.53 -14.70
CA ASP A 424 9.90 16.18 -15.94
C ASP A 424 8.61 16.59 -16.67
N SER A 425 8.50 17.82 -17.14
CA SER A 425 7.32 18.28 -17.83
C SER A 425 7.63 19.13 -19.05
N SER A 426 6.96 18.87 -20.16
CA SER A 426 6.98 19.73 -21.33
C SER A 426 6.12 21.01 -21.15
N ALA A 427 5.27 21.01 -20.14
CA ALA A 427 4.34 22.10 -19.84
C ALA A 427 4.89 23.11 -18.84
N VAL A 428 5.90 22.73 -18.04
CA VAL A 428 6.52 23.60 -17.05
C VAL A 428 7.65 24.38 -17.72
N LYS A 429 7.66 25.70 -17.54
CA LYS A 429 8.77 26.56 -18.02
C LYS A 429 10.08 26.09 -17.39
N SER A 430 11.13 25.95 -18.24
CA SER A 430 12.45 25.47 -17.85
C SER A 430 12.98 26.18 -16.59
N GLY A 431 13.32 25.42 -15.57
CA GLY A 431 13.91 25.91 -14.32
C GLY A 431 13.26 25.38 -13.05
N ASN A 432 12.06 24.84 -13.13
CA ASN A 432 11.37 24.26 -11.97
C ASN A 432 11.31 22.74 -12.10
N THR A 433 12.38 22.09 -11.69
CA THR A 433 12.33 20.65 -11.40
C THR A 433 11.52 20.47 -10.13
N ASP A 434 10.45 19.74 -10.24
CA ASP A 434 9.67 19.35 -9.06
C ASP A 434 10.29 18.09 -8.48
N GLU A 435 11.15 18.28 -7.51
CA GLU A 435 11.82 17.19 -6.80
C GLU A 435 11.23 17.05 -5.40
N ARG A 436 10.99 15.80 -4.99
CA ARG A 436 10.51 15.46 -3.67
C ARG A 436 11.28 14.31 -3.10
N TYR A 437 11.52 14.37 -1.82
CA TYR A 437 12.07 13.29 -1.06
C TYR A 437 11.44 13.24 0.31
N GLY A 438 11.47 12.10 0.90
CA GLY A 438 10.91 11.92 2.24
C GLY A 438 11.37 10.62 2.88
N ALA A 439 11.00 10.50 4.14
CA ALA A 439 11.25 9.31 4.94
C ALA A 439 10.05 9.02 5.84
N ARG A 440 9.87 7.75 6.17
CA ARG A 440 8.83 7.27 7.07
C ARG A 440 9.40 6.27 8.07
N VAL A 441 8.96 6.38 9.30
CA VAL A 441 9.05 5.30 10.28
C VAL A 441 7.63 4.80 10.52
N ARG A 442 7.37 3.53 10.18
CA ARG A 442 6.08 2.87 10.39
C ARG A 442 6.20 1.82 11.48
N PHE A 443 5.40 1.95 12.51
CA PHE A 443 5.20 0.91 13.52
C PHE A 443 3.94 0.14 13.14
N LYS A 444 4.02 -1.18 13.07
CA LYS A 444 2.89 -2.03 12.72
C LYS A 444 2.80 -3.24 13.65
N TYR A 445 1.67 -3.36 14.31
CA TYR A 445 1.37 -4.46 15.22
C TYR A 445 0.12 -5.19 14.72
N PHE A 446 0.22 -6.50 14.57
CA PHE A 446 -0.88 -7.36 14.16
C PHE A 446 -1.38 -8.18 15.35
N PHE A 447 -2.70 -8.39 15.47
CA PHE A 447 -3.31 -9.19 16.54
C PHE A 447 -4.48 -10.05 16.05
#